data_b3bd5a3f96956f9c57e479563c9e0c25
#
_entry.id   b3bd5a3f96956f9c57e479563c9e0c25
#
_cell.length_a   1.000
_cell.length_b   1.000
_cell.length_c   1.000
_cell.angle_alpha   90.00
_cell.angle_beta   90.00
_cell.angle_gamma   90.00
#
_symmetry.space_group_name_H-M   'P 1'
#
loop_
_entity.id
_entity.type
_entity.pdbx_description
1 polymer ?
#
loop_
_entity_poly.entity_id
_entity_poly.type
_entity_poly.pdbx_seq_one_letter_code
_entity_poly.pdbx_strand_id
1 'polypeptide(L)'
;MKITIDDINRWKSYGFVMTPTKNKIPLGETWRKDWADEDLVNAQQLAFYHKESGAQTVDFDDLSFVAHGYSSLLPATFTDGKVVNGKVIATHKTYKINGGGAAKFQYPKNKSKAEGLILETIYSKLAVFAGKDRVVINDVPPAEIDNKDLINRLKLISFMQEVQKKWVKVGNKQSDEAHLRLAAALARLDQKAYSTSLLEAAVEQLCLNVGDKEIKNRINKISYQREQLSNGVETVYEIGELGKFLNANFPAYDLFKDKPKKEYPLIDSNTFSQIEYVKPKFLMYPLITDKGANCIYGNTGSGKTLFAMAMAIHIASKRNFLDWQVQNAAPVLYVEGELPADDIRDRRNSIFQDFIDKNIPIRHEWIYFLTIDDAQMHGFDDIEPLATRRGDAAADQKDYAINGR
;
A
#
# COMPACT_ATOMS: atom_id res chain seq x y z
N MET A 1 -3.31 -8.49 -33.07
CA MET A 1 -4.59 -9.23 -33.23
C MET A 1 -5.55 -8.31 -33.91
N LYS A 2 -6.29 -8.81 -34.95
CA LYS A 2 -7.38 -8.05 -35.59
C LYS A 2 -8.65 -8.35 -34.78
N ILE A 3 -9.32 -7.31 -34.32
CA ILE A 3 -10.56 -7.42 -33.55
C ILE A 3 -11.72 -7.66 -34.54
N THR A 4 -12.63 -8.56 -34.21
CA THR A 4 -13.81 -8.89 -35.04
C THR A 4 -15.09 -8.50 -34.32
N ILE A 5 -16.21 -8.45 -35.06
CA ILE A 5 -17.53 -8.19 -34.50
C ILE A 5 -17.94 -9.29 -33.48
N ASP A 6 -17.56 -10.52 -33.75
CA ASP A 6 -17.85 -11.65 -32.86
C ASP A 6 -17.07 -11.51 -31.52
N ASP A 7 -15.85 -11.00 -31.56
CA ASP A 7 -15.09 -10.68 -30.36
C ASP A 7 -15.81 -9.61 -29.52
N ILE A 8 -16.27 -8.52 -30.19
CA ILE A 8 -17.01 -7.46 -29.52
C ILE A 8 -18.28 -7.98 -28.85
N ASN A 9 -19.10 -8.77 -29.58
CA ASN A 9 -20.33 -9.34 -29.06
C ASN A 9 -20.06 -10.26 -27.87
N ARG A 10 -19.02 -11.09 -27.96
CA ARG A 10 -18.60 -12.00 -26.89
C ARG A 10 -18.15 -11.22 -25.64
N TRP A 11 -17.29 -10.20 -25.78
CA TRP A 11 -16.84 -9.40 -24.64
C TRP A 11 -17.94 -8.54 -24.03
N LYS A 12 -18.90 -8.05 -24.82
CA LYS A 12 -20.13 -7.44 -24.29
C LYS A 12 -20.95 -8.44 -23.45
N SER A 13 -21.04 -9.69 -23.90
CA SER A 13 -21.75 -10.73 -23.12
C SER A 13 -21.04 -11.06 -21.79
N TYR A 14 -19.74 -10.79 -21.68
CA TYR A 14 -19.02 -10.88 -20.40
C TYR A 14 -19.28 -9.68 -19.46
N GLY A 15 -19.97 -8.66 -19.96
CA GLY A 15 -20.30 -7.44 -19.26
C GLY A 15 -19.25 -6.35 -19.39
N PHE A 16 -18.33 -6.44 -20.35
CA PHE A 16 -17.32 -5.40 -20.57
C PHE A 16 -17.93 -4.15 -21.21
N VAL A 17 -17.80 -3.03 -20.51
CA VAL A 17 -18.10 -1.70 -21.06
C VAL A 17 -16.81 -1.17 -21.70
N MET A 18 -16.74 -1.26 -23.03
CA MET A 18 -15.52 -1.05 -23.80
C MET A 18 -15.40 0.37 -24.35
N THR A 19 -14.16 0.79 -24.59
CA THR A 19 -13.82 2.04 -25.27
C THR A 19 -12.64 1.84 -26.22
N PRO A 20 -12.67 2.43 -27.43
CA PRO A 20 -11.51 2.42 -28.32
C PRO A 20 -10.42 3.32 -27.78
N THR A 21 -9.17 2.86 -27.90
CA THR A 21 -8.01 3.61 -27.42
C THR A 21 -6.90 3.66 -28.47
N LYS A 22 -6.07 4.71 -28.40
CA LYS A 22 -4.81 4.83 -29.14
C LYS A 22 -3.69 5.16 -28.17
N ASN A 23 -2.65 4.32 -28.14
CA ASN A 23 -1.55 4.45 -27.19
C ASN A 23 -2.04 4.54 -25.73
N LYS A 24 -3.02 3.72 -25.39
CA LYS A 24 -3.70 3.66 -24.07
C LYS A 24 -4.55 4.90 -23.70
N ILE A 25 -4.70 5.85 -24.61
CA ILE A 25 -5.54 7.04 -24.42
C ILE A 25 -6.89 6.78 -25.10
N PRO A 26 -8.03 6.93 -24.41
CA PRO A 26 -9.35 6.80 -25.01
C PRO A 26 -9.53 7.75 -26.20
N LEU A 27 -10.22 7.29 -27.21
CA LEU A 27 -10.64 8.14 -28.34
C LEU A 27 -11.93 8.87 -27.94
N GLY A 28 -11.93 10.20 -28.00
CA GLY A 28 -13.06 11.03 -27.58
C GLY A 28 -13.13 11.24 -26.07
N GLU A 29 -14.34 11.56 -25.59
CA GLU A 29 -14.55 11.83 -24.18
C GLU A 29 -14.46 10.55 -23.34
N THR A 30 -13.73 10.60 -22.22
CA THR A 30 -13.40 9.42 -21.41
C THR A 30 -14.61 8.75 -20.74
N TRP A 31 -15.74 9.45 -20.68
CA TRP A 31 -17.00 8.92 -20.10
C TRP A 31 -17.97 8.33 -21.11
N ARG A 32 -17.67 8.43 -22.42
CA ARG A 32 -18.53 7.86 -23.45
C ARG A 32 -18.50 6.33 -23.39
N LYS A 33 -19.67 5.73 -23.23
CA LYS A 33 -19.83 4.27 -23.03
C LYS A 33 -20.68 3.61 -24.13
N ASP A 34 -21.21 4.39 -25.06
CA ASP A 34 -22.14 4.02 -26.12
C ASP A 34 -21.47 3.98 -27.52
N TRP A 35 -20.28 3.42 -27.58
CA TRP A 35 -19.56 3.26 -28.84
C TRP A 35 -20.28 2.27 -29.77
N ALA A 36 -20.38 2.62 -31.06
CA ALA A 36 -20.86 1.69 -32.06
C ALA A 36 -19.89 0.52 -32.24
N ASP A 37 -20.40 -0.65 -32.62
CA ASP A 37 -19.58 -1.84 -32.78
C ASP A 37 -18.50 -1.65 -33.85
N GLU A 38 -18.80 -0.87 -34.90
CA GLU A 38 -17.87 -0.51 -35.95
C GLU A 38 -16.68 0.30 -35.43
N ASP A 39 -16.90 1.24 -34.49
CA ASP A 39 -15.84 2.02 -33.83
C ASP A 39 -14.92 1.10 -33.01
N LEU A 40 -15.51 0.13 -32.31
CA LEU A 40 -14.77 -0.83 -31.49
C LEU A 40 -13.94 -1.80 -32.33
N VAL A 41 -14.50 -2.31 -33.42
CA VAL A 41 -13.80 -3.22 -34.35
C VAL A 41 -12.63 -2.52 -35.07
N ASN A 42 -12.79 -1.25 -35.42
CA ASN A 42 -11.77 -0.46 -36.11
C ASN A 42 -10.74 0.17 -35.14
N ALA A 43 -10.86 -0.05 -33.83
CA ALA A 43 -9.95 0.50 -32.83
C ALA A 43 -8.54 -0.06 -32.96
N GLN A 44 -7.54 0.79 -32.74
CA GLN A 44 -6.14 0.35 -32.63
C GLN A 44 -5.94 -0.56 -31.42
N GLN A 45 -6.58 -0.21 -30.32
CA GLN A 45 -6.60 -0.96 -29.07
C GLN A 45 -7.99 -0.80 -28.42
N LEU A 46 -8.40 -1.79 -27.63
CA LEU A 46 -9.60 -1.74 -26.80
C LEU A 46 -9.22 -1.77 -25.32
N ALA A 47 -9.89 -0.92 -24.56
CA ALA A 47 -9.89 -0.96 -23.11
C ALA A 47 -11.32 -1.14 -22.60
N PHE A 48 -11.47 -1.56 -21.35
CA PHE A 48 -12.77 -1.56 -20.65
C PHE A 48 -12.71 -0.76 -19.37
N TYR A 49 -13.86 -0.25 -18.96
CA TYR A 49 -14.04 0.47 -17.69
C TYR A 49 -14.31 -0.53 -16.58
N HIS A 50 -13.43 -0.62 -15.59
CA HIS A 50 -13.54 -1.60 -14.49
C HIS A 50 -14.81 -1.43 -13.68
N LYS A 51 -15.11 -0.19 -13.25
CA LYS A 51 -16.27 0.09 -12.41
C LYS A 51 -17.58 -0.27 -13.10
N GLU A 52 -17.74 0.13 -14.34
CA GLU A 52 -18.93 -0.09 -15.14
C GLU A 52 -19.09 -1.54 -15.57
N SER A 53 -17.98 -2.24 -15.77
CA SER A 53 -17.98 -3.67 -16.12
C SER A 53 -18.16 -4.57 -14.87
N GLY A 54 -18.17 -4.00 -13.67
CA GLY A 54 -18.19 -4.78 -12.42
C GLY A 54 -16.98 -5.71 -12.30
N ALA A 55 -15.84 -5.35 -12.92
CA ALA A 55 -14.67 -6.20 -13.02
C ALA A 55 -13.45 -5.52 -12.40
N GLN A 56 -12.45 -6.31 -12.08
CA GLN A 56 -11.18 -5.88 -11.55
C GLN A 56 -10.04 -6.68 -12.17
N THR A 57 -8.94 -6.03 -12.51
CA THR A 57 -7.79 -6.68 -13.14
C THR A 57 -6.61 -6.76 -12.17
N VAL A 58 -5.98 -7.92 -12.08
CA VAL A 58 -4.64 -8.08 -11.51
C VAL A 58 -3.64 -7.81 -12.62
N ASP A 59 -2.82 -6.77 -12.49
CA ASP A 59 -1.73 -6.42 -13.43
C ASP A 59 -0.39 -6.90 -12.87
N PHE A 60 0.29 -7.75 -13.62
CA PHE A 60 1.62 -8.25 -13.32
C PHE A 60 2.64 -7.37 -14.05
N ASP A 61 3.22 -6.43 -13.35
CA ASP A 61 4.21 -5.50 -13.92
C ASP A 61 5.60 -6.09 -14.02
N ASP A 62 5.99 -6.94 -13.09
CA ASP A 62 7.23 -7.70 -13.17
C ASP A 62 7.02 -8.96 -14.04
N LEU A 63 7.57 -8.95 -15.23
CA LEU A 63 7.47 -10.07 -16.18
C LEU A 63 8.12 -11.35 -15.65
N SER A 64 9.10 -11.26 -14.75
CA SER A 64 9.71 -12.41 -14.10
C SER A 64 8.71 -13.16 -13.25
N PHE A 65 7.73 -12.47 -12.72
CA PHE A 65 6.64 -13.00 -11.92
C PHE A 65 5.74 -13.95 -12.72
N VAL A 66 5.34 -13.55 -13.91
CA VAL A 66 4.55 -14.40 -14.83
C VAL A 66 5.40 -15.56 -15.32
N ALA A 67 6.68 -15.33 -15.60
CA ALA A 67 7.61 -16.37 -16.02
C ALA A 67 7.81 -17.45 -14.93
N HIS A 68 7.67 -17.09 -13.64
CA HIS A 68 7.79 -18.03 -12.52
C HIS A 68 6.51 -18.84 -12.25
N GLY A 69 5.42 -18.60 -12.98
CA GLY A 69 4.20 -19.41 -12.90
C GLY A 69 3.31 -19.16 -11.67
N TYR A 70 3.69 -18.30 -10.72
CA TYR A 70 2.85 -18.05 -9.52
C TYR A 70 1.48 -17.45 -9.84
N SER A 71 1.27 -16.92 -11.03
CA SER A 71 -0.07 -16.53 -11.49
C SER A 71 -1.05 -17.72 -11.54
N SER A 72 -0.55 -18.96 -11.53
CA SER A 72 -1.35 -20.21 -11.42
C SER A 72 -2.04 -20.35 -10.07
N LEU A 73 -1.58 -19.65 -9.02
CA LEU A 73 -2.25 -19.62 -7.71
C LEU A 73 -3.55 -18.82 -7.74
N LEU A 74 -3.78 -18.05 -8.79
CA LEU A 74 -5.05 -17.39 -9.07
C LEU A 74 -5.94 -18.28 -9.94
N PRO A 75 -7.26 -18.31 -9.69
CA PRO A 75 -8.20 -19.06 -10.53
C PRO A 75 -8.09 -18.72 -12.02
N ALA A 76 -8.43 -19.67 -12.86
CA ALA A 76 -8.55 -19.43 -14.30
C ALA A 76 -9.65 -18.40 -14.56
N THR A 77 -9.38 -17.41 -15.44
CA THR A 77 -10.28 -16.31 -15.74
C THR A 77 -9.93 -15.68 -17.08
N PHE A 78 -10.67 -14.65 -17.50
CA PHE A 78 -10.27 -13.81 -18.64
C PHE A 78 -8.83 -13.34 -18.46
N THR A 79 -7.99 -13.61 -19.44
CA THR A 79 -6.55 -13.34 -19.34
C THR A 79 -6.09 -12.70 -20.66
N ASP A 80 -5.41 -11.58 -20.54
CA ASP A 80 -4.75 -10.94 -21.67
C ASP A 80 -3.25 -10.71 -21.38
N GLY A 81 -2.51 -10.42 -22.42
CA GLY A 81 -1.07 -10.27 -22.31
C GLY A 81 -0.48 -9.29 -23.32
N LYS A 82 0.80 -9.02 -23.13
CA LYS A 82 1.62 -8.20 -24.02
C LYS A 82 2.43 -9.06 -24.97
N VAL A 83 2.65 -8.54 -26.17
CA VAL A 83 3.64 -9.09 -27.08
C VAL A 83 4.99 -8.41 -26.83
N VAL A 84 5.95 -9.18 -26.30
CA VAL A 84 7.31 -8.69 -25.99
C VAL A 84 8.31 -9.54 -26.76
N ASN A 85 9.08 -8.93 -27.65
CA ASN A 85 10.07 -9.63 -28.48
C ASN A 85 9.48 -10.85 -29.23
N GLY A 86 8.27 -10.68 -29.79
CA GLY A 86 7.56 -11.74 -30.51
C GLY A 86 6.93 -12.83 -29.63
N LYS A 87 7.07 -12.78 -28.31
CA LYS A 87 6.45 -13.71 -27.36
C LYS A 87 5.25 -13.06 -26.67
N VAL A 88 4.18 -13.81 -26.54
CA VAL A 88 3.00 -13.39 -25.76
C VAL A 88 3.24 -13.71 -24.29
N ILE A 89 3.15 -12.72 -23.43
CA ILE A 89 3.32 -12.85 -21.98
C ILE A 89 2.01 -12.41 -21.32
N ALA A 90 1.37 -13.31 -20.59
CA ALA A 90 0.18 -13.00 -19.80
C ALA A 90 0.52 -11.95 -18.72
N THR A 91 -0.15 -10.82 -18.74
CA THR A 91 0.12 -9.74 -17.79
C THR A 91 -1.12 -9.32 -17.01
N HIS A 92 -2.30 -9.65 -17.48
CA HIS A 92 -3.56 -9.30 -16.84
C HIS A 92 -4.41 -10.55 -16.60
N LYS A 93 -5.02 -10.62 -15.41
CA LYS A 93 -6.10 -11.54 -15.08
C LYS A 93 -7.28 -10.75 -14.54
N THR A 94 -8.43 -10.86 -15.19
CA THR A 94 -9.63 -10.06 -14.87
C THR A 94 -10.68 -10.90 -14.18
N TYR A 95 -11.22 -10.41 -13.07
CA TYR A 95 -12.19 -11.08 -12.20
C TYR A 95 -13.41 -10.21 -11.95
N LYS A 96 -14.55 -10.82 -11.63
CA LYS A 96 -15.68 -10.18 -10.97
C LYS A 96 -15.52 -10.34 -9.46
N ILE A 97 -15.66 -9.24 -8.70
CA ILE A 97 -15.42 -9.26 -7.25
C ILE A 97 -16.73 -9.38 -6.50
N ASN A 98 -16.84 -10.45 -5.70
CA ASN A 98 -17.94 -10.66 -4.77
C ASN A 98 -17.62 -10.06 -3.39
N GLY A 99 -18.64 -9.75 -2.58
CA GLY A 99 -18.45 -9.28 -1.20
C GLY A 99 -18.30 -7.77 -0.99
N GLY A 100 -18.58 -6.98 -2.03
CA GLY A 100 -18.64 -5.51 -1.97
C GLY A 100 -17.28 -4.81 -1.93
N GLY A 101 -17.19 -3.72 -2.68
CA GLY A 101 -15.99 -2.89 -2.78
C GLY A 101 -14.89 -3.47 -3.67
N ALA A 102 -13.85 -2.69 -3.90
CA ALA A 102 -12.72 -3.08 -4.72
C ALA A 102 -11.63 -3.76 -3.89
N ALA A 103 -11.06 -4.84 -4.44
CA ALA A 103 -9.87 -5.47 -3.89
C ALA A 103 -8.65 -4.58 -4.18
N LYS A 104 -8.27 -3.74 -3.22
CA LYS A 104 -7.13 -2.83 -3.37
C LYS A 104 -5.85 -3.52 -2.93
N PHE A 105 -4.97 -3.79 -3.88
CA PHE A 105 -3.67 -4.38 -3.60
C PHE A 105 -2.59 -3.75 -4.49
N GLN A 106 -1.42 -3.53 -3.92
CA GLN A 106 -0.22 -3.09 -4.63
C GLN A 106 1.01 -3.62 -3.88
N TYR A 107 1.95 -4.18 -4.60
CA TYR A 107 3.19 -4.65 -3.99
C TYR A 107 4.42 -4.40 -4.90
N PRO A 108 5.50 -3.82 -4.41
CA PRO A 108 5.57 -3.07 -3.15
C PRO A 108 4.62 -1.86 -3.10
N LYS A 109 4.20 -1.45 -1.90
CA LYS A 109 3.32 -0.28 -1.73
C LYS A 109 4.01 0.99 -2.20
N ASN A 110 3.21 1.91 -2.76
CA ASN A 110 3.62 3.25 -3.18
C ASN A 110 4.80 3.25 -4.17
N LYS A 111 4.99 2.17 -4.94
CA LYS A 111 5.99 2.09 -5.99
C LYS A 111 5.33 2.17 -7.37
N SER A 112 5.97 2.91 -8.27
CA SER A 112 5.64 2.91 -9.71
C SER A 112 6.36 1.75 -10.41
N LYS A 113 6.00 1.51 -11.68
CA LYS A 113 6.69 0.52 -12.52
C LYS A 113 8.20 0.77 -12.61
N ALA A 114 8.60 2.04 -12.72
CA ALA A 114 10.01 2.44 -12.75
C ALA A 114 10.75 2.17 -11.43
N GLU A 115 10.02 2.16 -10.32
CA GLU A 115 10.52 1.94 -8.96
C GLU A 115 10.43 0.48 -8.49
N GLY A 116 10.07 -0.44 -9.38
CA GLY A 116 10.02 -1.87 -9.08
C GLY A 116 8.67 -2.37 -8.58
N LEU A 117 7.56 -1.77 -9.01
CA LEU A 117 6.23 -2.33 -8.82
C LEU A 117 6.17 -3.73 -9.45
N ILE A 118 5.70 -4.70 -8.67
CA ILE A 118 5.66 -6.10 -9.08
C ILE A 118 4.28 -6.48 -9.59
N LEU A 119 3.25 -6.17 -8.78
CA LEU A 119 1.86 -6.41 -9.15
C LEU A 119 0.92 -5.43 -8.45
N GLU A 120 -0.18 -5.12 -9.12
CA GLU A 120 -1.25 -4.31 -8.56
C GLU A 120 -2.63 -4.78 -9.01
N THR A 121 -3.66 -4.26 -8.35
CA THR A 121 -5.05 -4.42 -8.79
C THR A 121 -5.56 -3.12 -9.39
N ILE A 122 -6.12 -3.20 -10.60
CA ILE A 122 -6.76 -2.09 -11.30
C ILE A 122 -8.28 -2.24 -11.14
N TYR A 123 -8.95 -1.25 -10.55
CA TYR A 123 -10.38 -1.31 -10.23
C TYR A 123 -11.18 -0.03 -10.55
N SER A 124 -10.50 1.08 -10.83
CA SER A 124 -11.15 2.38 -11.09
C SER A 124 -10.68 3.06 -12.37
N LYS A 125 -9.74 2.43 -13.08
CA LYS A 125 -9.15 2.94 -14.32
C LYS A 125 -9.55 2.07 -15.49
N LEU A 126 -9.12 2.48 -16.67
CA LEU A 126 -9.18 1.68 -17.88
C LEU A 126 -8.08 0.62 -17.90
N ALA A 127 -8.38 -0.59 -18.38
CA ALA A 127 -7.37 -1.56 -18.76
C ALA A 127 -7.45 -1.85 -20.26
N VAL A 128 -6.36 -1.63 -20.97
CA VAL A 128 -6.22 -2.07 -22.37
C VAL A 128 -5.98 -3.56 -22.39
N PHE A 129 -6.82 -4.32 -23.10
CA PHE A 129 -6.81 -5.78 -23.12
C PHE A 129 -6.67 -6.40 -24.52
N ALA A 130 -7.00 -5.68 -25.58
CA ALA A 130 -6.95 -6.20 -26.95
C ALA A 130 -6.43 -5.15 -27.95
N GLY A 131 -5.94 -5.62 -29.09
CA GLY A 131 -5.49 -4.78 -30.22
C GLY A 131 -3.97 -4.77 -30.40
N LYS A 132 -3.40 -3.62 -30.78
CA LYS A 132 -1.95 -3.47 -30.97
C LYS A 132 -1.22 -3.73 -29.67
N ASP A 133 -0.20 -4.59 -29.71
CA ASP A 133 0.66 -4.98 -28.58
C ASP A 133 -0.06 -5.71 -27.42
N ARG A 134 -1.35 -6.05 -27.62
CA ARG A 134 -2.16 -6.80 -26.65
C ARG A 134 -2.90 -7.94 -27.32
N VAL A 135 -2.93 -9.08 -26.64
CA VAL A 135 -3.57 -10.32 -27.13
C VAL A 135 -4.39 -10.92 -26.00
N VAL A 136 -5.62 -11.29 -26.31
CA VAL A 136 -6.44 -12.11 -25.40
C VAL A 136 -5.89 -13.55 -25.45
N ILE A 137 -5.53 -14.10 -24.30
CA ILE A 137 -4.89 -15.39 -24.16
C ILE A 137 -5.93 -16.45 -23.76
N ASN A 138 -6.76 -16.11 -22.77
CA ASN A 138 -7.85 -16.96 -22.30
C ASN A 138 -9.15 -16.16 -22.39
N ASP A 139 -9.92 -16.45 -23.42
CA ASP A 139 -11.15 -15.74 -23.79
C ASP A 139 -12.38 -16.43 -23.18
N VAL A 140 -12.51 -16.29 -21.86
CA VAL A 140 -13.64 -16.82 -21.07
C VAL A 140 -14.25 -15.69 -20.25
N PRO A 141 -15.50 -15.81 -19.79
CA PRO A 141 -16.07 -14.82 -18.87
C PRO A 141 -15.16 -14.63 -17.63
N PRO A 142 -15.02 -13.39 -17.13
CA PRO A 142 -14.31 -13.15 -15.87
C PRO A 142 -14.89 -14.01 -14.74
N ALA A 143 -14.04 -14.83 -14.11
CA ALA A 143 -14.44 -15.66 -12.99
C ALA A 143 -14.79 -14.77 -11.77
N GLU A 144 -15.76 -15.23 -10.99
CA GLU A 144 -16.09 -14.61 -9.72
C GLU A 144 -15.10 -15.02 -8.64
N ILE A 145 -14.67 -14.05 -7.84
CA ILE A 145 -13.75 -14.28 -6.71
C ILE A 145 -14.14 -13.38 -5.54
N ASP A 146 -14.04 -13.91 -4.33
CA ASP A 146 -14.20 -13.11 -3.13
C ASP A 146 -13.03 -12.13 -2.98
N ASN A 147 -13.35 -10.89 -2.57
CA ASN A 147 -12.37 -9.82 -2.39
C ASN A 147 -11.22 -10.24 -1.46
N LYS A 148 -11.55 -10.88 -0.33
CA LYS A 148 -10.56 -11.29 0.67
C LYS A 148 -9.70 -12.44 0.15
N ASP A 149 -10.30 -13.40 -0.57
CA ASP A 149 -9.56 -14.51 -1.19
C ASP A 149 -8.58 -13.99 -2.24
N LEU A 150 -8.99 -13.07 -3.11
CA LEU A 150 -8.09 -12.45 -4.07
C LEU A 150 -6.89 -11.79 -3.38
N ILE A 151 -7.14 -10.94 -2.39
CA ILE A 151 -6.07 -10.25 -1.63
C ILE A 151 -5.13 -11.25 -0.97
N ASN A 152 -5.65 -12.32 -0.36
CA ASN A 152 -4.83 -13.33 0.30
C ASN A 152 -3.91 -14.07 -0.68
N ARG A 153 -4.43 -14.41 -1.86
CA ARG A 153 -3.61 -15.02 -2.93
C ARG A 153 -2.52 -14.08 -3.42
N LEU A 154 -2.82 -12.78 -3.60
CA LEU A 154 -1.84 -11.79 -4.01
C LEU A 154 -0.73 -11.59 -2.97
N LYS A 155 -1.07 -11.62 -1.67
CA LYS A 155 -0.07 -11.62 -0.59
C LYS A 155 0.86 -12.83 -0.68
N LEU A 156 0.28 -14.03 -0.82
CA LEU A 156 1.04 -15.27 -0.93
C LEU A 156 1.98 -15.25 -2.15
N ILE A 157 1.46 -14.83 -3.29
CA ILE A 157 2.22 -14.70 -4.52
C ILE A 157 3.42 -13.75 -4.33
N SER A 158 3.20 -12.57 -3.72
CA SER A 158 4.27 -11.59 -3.46
C SER A 158 5.37 -12.18 -2.55
N PHE A 159 4.98 -12.88 -1.50
CA PHE A 159 5.91 -13.54 -0.59
C PHE A 159 6.71 -14.66 -1.28
N MET A 160 6.05 -15.54 -2.01
CA MET A 160 6.71 -16.65 -2.70
C MET A 160 7.72 -16.18 -3.75
N GLN A 161 7.45 -15.04 -4.39
CA GLN A 161 8.42 -14.44 -5.32
C GLN A 161 9.67 -13.93 -4.59
N GLU A 162 9.53 -13.29 -3.43
CA GLU A 162 10.69 -12.88 -2.63
C GLU A 162 11.52 -14.07 -2.17
N VAL A 163 10.83 -15.13 -1.70
CA VAL A 163 11.48 -16.36 -1.30
C VAL A 163 12.28 -16.96 -2.46
N GLN A 164 11.69 -17.04 -3.65
CA GLN A 164 12.36 -17.62 -4.81
C GLN A 164 13.60 -16.82 -5.23
N LYS A 165 13.55 -15.49 -5.19
CA LYS A 165 14.70 -14.62 -5.52
C LYS A 165 15.92 -14.91 -4.64
N LYS A 166 15.71 -15.45 -3.46
CA LYS A 166 16.77 -15.77 -2.47
C LYS A 166 16.99 -17.26 -2.27
N TRP A 167 16.36 -18.10 -3.10
CA TRP A 167 16.38 -19.54 -2.90
C TRP A 167 17.76 -20.16 -3.08
N VAL A 168 18.00 -21.23 -2.33
CA VAL A 168 19.25 -22.01 -2.39
C VAL A 168 19.31 -22.92 -3.62
N LYS A 169 20.51 -23.36 -4.01
CA LYS A 169 20.67 -24.30 -5.12
C LYS A 169 20.02 -25.64 -4.79
N VAL A 170 19.32 -26.20 -5.78
CA VAL A 170 18.70 -27.52 -5.69
C VAL A 170 19.74 -28.62 -5.47
N GLY A 171 19.37 -29.65 -4.72
CA GLY A 171 20.16 -30.89 -4.61
C GLY A 171 21.17 -30.91 -3.46
N ASN A 172 21.22 -29.91 -2.59
CA ASN A 172 22.05 -29.95 -1.38
C ASN A 172 21.17 -30.08 -0.12
N LYS A 173 21.81 -30.47 1.02
CA LYS A 173 21.10 -30.54 2.33
C LYS A 173 20.46 -29.21 2.74
N GLN A 174 21.00 -28.10 2.25
CA GLN A 174 20.46 -26.75 2.52
C GLN A 174 19.09 -26.57 1.85
N SER A 175 18.82 -27.18 0.67
CA SER A 175 17.50 -27.11 0.04
C SER A 175 16.43 -27.78 0.89
N ASP A 176 16.73 -28.94 1.49
CA ASP A 176 15.80 -29.65 2.39
C ASP A 176 15.46 -28.85 3.64
N GLU A 177 16.47 -28.25 4.25
CA GLU A 177 16.32 -27.39 5.43
C GLU A 177 15.56 -26.11 5.12
N ALA A 178 15.82 -25.48 3.95
CA ALA A 178 15.09 -24.32 3.51
C ALA A 178 13.59 -24.60 3.32
N HIS A 179 13.25 -25.75 2.71
CA HIS A 179 11.86 -26.16 2.55
C HIS A 179 11.17 -26.45 3.88
N LEU A 180 11.88 -27.03 4.85
CA LEU A 180 11.33 -27.27 6.18
C LEU A 180 10.97 -25.95 6.89
N ARG A 181 11.86 -24.96 6.84
CA ARG A 181 11.65 -23.62 7.43
C ARG A 181 10.54 -22.87 6.70
N LEU A 182 10.50 -22.95 5.37
CA LEU A 182 9.42 -22.35 4.58
C LEU A 182 8.07 -22.98 4.92
N ALA A 183 8.00 -24.31 4.98
CA ALA A 183 6.79 -25.04 5.31
C ALA A 183 6.28 -24.68 6.71
N ALA A 184 7.17 -24.56 7.70
CA ALA A 184 6.82 -24.16 9.06
C ALA A 184 6.27 -22.71 9.11
N ALA A 185 6.89 -21.78 8.38
CA ALA A 185 6.40 -20.40 8.28
C ALA A 185 5.02 -20.31 7.62
N LEU A 186 4.81 -21.03 6.52
CA LEU A 186 3.53 -21.06 5.80
C LEU A 186 2.43 -21.76 6.61
N ALA A 187 2.75 -22.83 7.33
CA ALA A 187 1.78 -23.57 8.14
C ALA A 187 1.15 -22.73 9.24
N ARG A 188 1.84 -21.70 9.71
CA ARG A 188 1.35 -20.74 10.73
C ARG A 188 0.32 -19.75 10.19
N LEU A 189 0.17 -19.63 8.88
CA LEU A 189 -0.84 -18.75 8.28
C LEU A 189 -2.25 -19.24 8.59
N ASP A 190 -3.19 -18.31 8.79
CA ASP A 190 -4.59 -18.62 9.08
C ASP A 190 -5.16 -19.64 8.08
N GLN A 191 -5.61 -20.78 8.59
CA GLN A 191 -6.12 -21.90 7.76
C GLN A 191 -7.39 -21.55 6.98
N LYS A 192 -8.19 -20.62 7.49
CA LYS A 192 -9.41 -20.14 6.80
C LYS A 192 -9.06 -19.25 5.61
N ALA A 193 -7.97 -18.51 5.72
CA ALA A 193 -7.50 -17.59 4.68
C ALA A 193 -6.57 -18.31 3.66
N TYR A 194 -5.81 -19.30 4.11
CA TYR A 194 -4.80 -20.01 3.31
C TYR A 194 -4.98 -21.52 3.50
N SER A 195 -5.77 -22.15 2.63
CA SER A 195 -5.96 -23.61 2.68
C SER A 195 -4.63 -24.34 2.52
N THR A 196 -4.56 -25.57 3.07
CA THR A 196 -3.37 -26.41 2.91
C THR A 196 -3.03 -26.63 1.43
N SER A 197 -4.04 -26.90 0.60
CA SER A 197 -3.87 -27.11 -0.85
C SER A 197 -3.33 -25.87 -1.58
N LEU A 198 -3.72 -24.65 -1.16
CA LEU A 198 -3.18 -23.41 -1.73
C LEU A 198 -1.69 -23.24 -1.39
N LEU A 199 -1.29 -23.53 -0.15
CA LEU A 199 0.10 -23.47 0.28
C LEU A 199 0.96 -24.55 -0.38
N GLU A 200 0.42 -25.75 -0.52
CA GLU A 200 1.07 -26.85 -1.23
C GLU A 200 1.30 -26.50 -2.70
N ALA A 201 0.31 -25.91 -3.38
CA ALA A 201 0.46 -25.42 -4.75
C ALA A 201 1.55 -24.33 -4.87
N ALA A 202 1.66 -23.45 -3.87
CA ALA A 202 2.70 -22.43 -3.85
C ALA A 202 4.12 -23.02 -3.71
N VAL A 203 4.28 -24.04 -2.87
CA VAL A 203 5.55 -24.78 -2.71
C VAL A 203 5.85 -25.63 -3.94
N GLU A 204 4.86 -26.29 -4.51
CA GLU A 204 5.00 -27.01 -5.77
C GLU A 204 5.53 -26.11 -6.88
N GLN A 205 4.94 -24.91 -7.03
CA GLN A 205 5.39 -23.95 -8.03
C GLN A 205 6.84 -23.50 -7.77
N LEU A 206 7.22 -23.31 -6.51
CA LEU A 206 8.63 -23.03 -6.17
C LEU A 206 9.53 -24.17 -6.64
N CYS A 207 9.18 -25.43 -6.32
CA CYS A 207 9.96 -26.59 -6.72
C CYS A 207 10.14 -26.66 -8.24
N LEU A 208 9.05 -26.47 -8.99
CA LEU A 208 9.09 -26.44 -10.47
C LEU A 208 10.03 -25.34 -10.99
N ASN A 209 9.94 -24.14 -10.43
CA ASN A 209 10.74 -23.00 -10.85
C ASN A 209 12.24 -23.18 -10.57
N VAL A 210 12.60 -23.85 -9.47
CA VAL A 210 14.00 -24.07 -9.07
C VAL A 210 14.54 -25.43 -9.51
N GLY A 211 13.72 -26.25 -10.16
CA GLY A 211 14.09 -27.58 -10.66
C GLY A 211 14.25 -28.64 -9.57
N ASP A 212 13.58 -28.51 -8.41
CA ASP A 212 13.56 -29.53 -7.37
C ASP A 212 12.64 -30.68 -7.79
N LYS A 213 13.19 -31.91 -7.84
CA LYS A 213 12.46 -33.10 -8.26
C LYS A 213 11.71 -33.78 -7.11
N GLU A 214 11.98 -33.44 -5.87
CA GLU A 214 11.35 -34.02 -4.69
C GLU A 214 10.05 -33.36 -4.29
N ILE A 215 9.26 -32.89 -5.26
CA ILE A 215 8.07 -32.06 -5.07
C ILE A 215 7.14 -32.66 -4.01
N LYS A 216 6.79 -33.96 -4.11
CA LYS A 216 5.89 -34.63 -3.17
C LYS A 216 6.40 -34.58 -1.72
N ASN A 217 7.70 -34.74 -1.52
CA ASN A 217 8.29 -34.64 -0.19
C ASN A 217 8.22 -33.19 0.33
N ARG A 218 8.44 -32.20 -0.53
CA ARG A 218 8.40 -30.77 -0.15
C ARG A 218 7.01 -30.29 0.25
N ILE A 219 6.00 -30.61 -0.56
CA ILE A 219 4.61 -30.22 -0.27
C ILE A 219 4.06 -30.89 1.00
N ASN A 220 4.36 -32.18 1.23
CA ASN A 220 3.91 -32.91 2.42
C ASN A 220 4.40 -32.26 3.74
N LYS A 221 5.49 -31.49 3.72
CA LYS A 221 5.95 -30.76 4.89
C LYS A 221 4.94 -29.73 5.40
N ILE A 222 4.12 -29.16 4.52
CA ILE A 222 3.05 -28.21 4.90
C ILE A 222 2.01 -28.91 5.78
N SER A 223 1.44 -30.00 5.27
CA SER A 223 0.45 -30.80 5.99
C SER A 223 0.99 -31.31 7.31
N TYR A 224 2.22 -31.84 7.32
CA TYR A 224 2.89 -32.27 8.54
C TYR A 224 3.03 -31.15 9.57
N GLN A 225 3.52 -29.98 9.18
CA GLN A 225 3.68 -28.84 10.09
C GLN A 225 2.33 -28.34 10.65
N ARG A 226 1.27 -28.36 9.84
CA ARG A 226 -0.08 -28.00 10.30
C ARG A 226 -0.64 -29.01 11.31
N GLU A 227 -0.39 -30.29 11.10
CA GLU A 227 -0.77 -31.33 12.05
C GLU A 227 -0.03 -31.14 13.38
N GLN A 228 1.28 -30.88 13.36
CA GLN A 228 2.05 -30.60 14.56
C GLN A 228 1.49 -29.40 15.33
N LEU A 229 1.18 -28.29 14.63
CA LEU A 229 0.58 -27.11 15.26
C LEU A 229 -0.79 -27.43 15.88
N SER A 230 -1.64 -28.24 15.22
CA SER A 230 -2.95 -28.63 15.74
C SER A 230 -2.85 -29.53 16.98
N ASN A 231 -1.78 -30.30 17.10
CA ASN A 231 -1.46 -31.14 18.25
C ASN A 231 -0.74 -30.37 19.39
N GLY A 232 -0.60 -29.05 19.27
CA GLY A 232 0.04 -28.21 20.28
C GLY A 232 1.57 -28.32 20.31
N VAL A 233 2.19 -28.94 19.31
CA VAL A 233 3.64 -28.98 19.17
C VAL A 233 4.08 -27.64 18.56
N GLU A 234 4.86 -26.85 19.29
CA GLU A 234 5.47 -25.65 18.75
C GLU A 234 6.45 -26.03 17.65
N THR A 235 6.22 -25.54 16.43
CA THR A 235 7.17 -25.69 15.34
C THR A 235 8.42 -24.88 15.67
N VAL A 236 9.59 -25.50 15.47
CA VAL A 236 10.89 -24.89 15.81
C VAL A 236 11.17 -23.61 14.98
N TYR A 237 10.54 -23.48 13.81
CA TYR A 237 10.90 -22.43 12.86
C TYR A 237 9.79 -21.38 12.67
N GLU A 238 10.18 -20.11 12.79
CA GLU A 238 9.42 -18.95 12.36
C GLU A 238 10.02 -18.37 11.07
N ILE A 239 9.34 -17.34 10.50
CA ILE A 239 9.84 -16.69 9.28
C ILE A 239 11.25 -16.10 9.47
N GLY A 240 11.56 -15.60 10.67
CA GLY A 240 12.88 -15.09 10.99
C GLY A 240 13.99 -16.13 10.83
N GLU A 241 13.70 -17.39 11.10
CA GLU A 241 14.66 -18.49 10.92
C GLU A 241 14.88 -18.81 9.43
N LEU A 242 13.85 -18.71 8.60
CA LEU A 242 14.01 -18.78 7.14
C LEU A 242 14.89 -17.61 6.63
N GLY A 243 14.62 -16.41 7.12
CA GLY A 243 15.39 -15.21 6.78
C GLY A 243 16.86 -15.34 7.14
N LYS A 244 17.18 -15.76 8.36
CA LYS A 244 18.55 -16.04 8.80
C LYS A 244 19.22 -17.11 7.94
N PHE A 245 18.50 -18.19 7.64
CA PHE A 245 19.03 -19.30 6.86
C PHE A 245 19.36 -18.92 5.42
N LEU A 246 18.49 -18.14 4.76
CA LEU A 246 18.68 -17.68 3.38
C LEU A 246 19.49 -16.36 3.30
N ASN A 247 19.90 -15.81 4.44
CA ASN A 247 20.52 -14.48 4.54
C ASN A 247 19.69 -13.42 3.79
N ALA A 248 18.38 -13.37 4.09
CA ALA A 248 17.42 -12.54 3.40
C ALA A 248 16.37 -11.97 4.34
N ASN A 249 15.79 -10.84 3.94
CA ASN A 249 14.58 -10.31 4.53
C ASN A 249 13.41 -10.51 3.57
N PHE A 250 12.21 -10.73 4.11
CA PHE A 250 10.99 -10.99 3.35
C PHE A 250 9.89 -9.99 3.75
N PRO A 251 9.95 -8.72 3.30
CA PRO A 251 8.95 -7.70 3.63
C PRO A 251 7.51 -8.12 3.26
N ALA A 252 7.35 -8.92 2.20
CA ALA A 252 6.03 -9.44 1.83
C ALA A 252 5.40 -10.33 2.91
N TYR A 253 6.18 -10.91 3.83
CA TYR A 253 5.61 -11.68 4.93
C TYR A 253 4.82 -10.80 5.92
N ASP A 254 5.15 -9.53 6.04
CA ASP A 254 4.41 -8.58 6.88
C ASP A 254 2.97 -8.34 6.39
N LEU A 255 2.70 -8.66 5.10
CA LEU A 255 1.34 -8.60 4.55
C LEU A 255 0.38 -9.62 5.18
N PHE A 256 0.92 -10.70 5.78
CA PHE A 256 0.11 -11.72 6.47
C PHE A 256 -0.23 -11.34 7.91
N LYS A 257 0.51 -10.42 8.51
CA LYS A 257 0.22 -9.94 9.85
C LYS A 257 -1.10 -9.17 9.78
N ASP A 258 -2.11 -9.68 10.48
CA ASP A 258 -3.32 -8.91 10.67
C ASP A 258 -2.92 -7.63 11.40
N LYS A 259 -3.21 -6.47 10.80
CA LYS A 259 -3.21 -5.24 11.58
C LYS A 259 -4.24 -5.46 12.68
N PRO A 260 -3.87 -5.29 13.96
CA PRO A 260 -4.85 -5.39 15.01
C PRO A 260 -6.03 -4.50 14.62
N LYS A 261 -7.23 -5.09 14.50
CA LYS A 261 -8.44 -4.30 14.36
C LYS A 261 -8.42 -3.34 15.54
N LYS A 262 -8.29 -2.05 15.25
CA LYS A 262 -8.58 -1.02 16.25
C LYS A 262 -10.06 -1.18 16.58
N GLU A 263 -10.38 -1.96 17.58
CA GLU A 263 -11.70 -1.96 18.17
C GLU A 263 -11.84 -0.63 18.89
N TYR A 264 -12.65 0.24 18.34
CA TYR A 264 -13.02 1.46 19.05
C TYR A 264 -13.94 1.01 20.20
N PRO A 265 -13.59 1.24 21.46
CA PRO A 265 -14.45 0.90 22.58
C PRO A 265 -15.74 1.73 22.45
N LEU A 266 -16.83 1.07 22.11
CA LEU A 266 -18.15 1.70 22.16
C LEU A 266 -18.54 1.81 23.64
N ILE A 267 -18.75 3.01 24.10
CA ILE A 267 -19.15 3.31 25.47
C ILE A 267 -20.61 3.74 25.43
N ASP A 268 -21.47 3.08 26.19
CA ASP A 268 -22.88 3.47 26.31
C ASP A 268 -23.01 4.81 27.06
N SER A 269 -24.18 5.45 26.90
CA SER A 269 -24.43 6.80 27.44
C SER A 269 -24.31 6.88 28.98
N ASN A 270 -24.67 5.82 29.71
CA ASN A 270 -24.60 5.82 31.17
C ASN A 270 -23.15 5.74 31.63
N THR A 271 -22.39 4.82 31.04
CA THR A 271 -20.94 4.70 31.30
C THR A 271 -20.21 5.97 30.91
N PHE A 272 -20.53 6.56 29.74
CA PHE A 272 -19.93 7.81 29.28
C PHE A 272 -20.15 8.96 30.29
N SER A 273 -21.33 9.04 30.92
CA SER A 273 -21.64 10.08 31.90
C SER A 273 -20.88 9.93 33.23
N GLN A 274 -20.36 8.72 33.52
CA GLN A 274 -19.62 8.42 34.75
C GLN A 274 -18.12 8.58 34.62
N ILE A 275 -17.62 8.71 33.38
CA ILE A 275 -16.18 8.87 33.13
C ILE A 275 -15.77 10.31 33.40
N GLU A 276 -14.85 10.51 34.33
CA GLU A 276 -14.19 11.80 34.51
C GLU A 276 -13.16 12.04 33.40
N TYR A 277 -13.47 12.93 32.48
CA TYR A 277 -12.53 13.36 31.45
C TYR A 277 -11.73 14.58 31.94
N VAL A 278 -10.40 14.47 31.84
CA VAL A 278 -9.51 15.61 32.08
C VAL A 278 -9.76 16.67 31.01
N LYS A 279 -10.25 17.84 31.42
CA LYS A 279 -10.49 18.97 30.52
C LYS A 279 -9.18 19.43 29.90
N PRO A 280 -9.18 19.74 28.59
CA PRO A 280 -8.02 20.31 27.92
C PRO A 280 -7.62 21.64 28.58
N LYS A 281 -6.31 21.87 28.70
CA LYS A 281 -5.78 23.16 29.14
C LYS A 281 -5.54 24.07 27.95
N PHE A 282 -5.88 25.33 28.07
CA PHE A 282 -5.55 26.28 27.02
C PHE A 282 -4.04 26.56 27.01
N LEU A 283 -3.43 26.40 25.87
CA LEU A 283 -2.11 26.96 25.57
C LEU A 283 -2.30 28.44 25.20
N MET A 284 -3.19 28.73 24.27
CA MET A 284 -3.55 30.10 23.89
C MET A 284 -5.08 30.25 23.94
N TYR A 285 -5.58 31.02 24.88
CA TYR A 285 -7.03 31.19 25.07
C TYR A 285 -7.59 32.19 24.08
N PRO A 286 -8.76 31.97 23.48
CA PRO A 286 -9.60 30.78 23.59
C PRO A 286 -9.37 29.72 22.49
N LEU A 287 -8.29 29.81 21.73
CA LEU A 287 -8.12 29.12 20.45
C LEU A 287 -7.45 27.74 20.55
N ILE A 288 -6.32 27.67 21.25
CA ILE A 288 -5.46 26.46 21.22
C ILE A 288 -5.40 25.82 22.58
N THR A 289 -5.70 24.52 22.61
CA THR A 289 -5.58 23.68 23.81
C THR A 289 -4.43 22.68 23.66
N ASP A 290 -4.04 22.07 24.77
CA ASP A 290 -3.04 20.97 24.81
C ASP A 290 -3.56 19.65 24.18
N LYS A 291 -4.84 19.60 23.87
CA LYS A 291 -5.51 18.46 23.18
C LYS A 291 -6.44 18.99 22.09
N GLY A 292 -6.34 18.39 20.93
CA GLY A 292 -7.19 18.72 19.79
C GLY A 292 -6.42 19.23 18.59
N ALA A 293 -7.11 19.30 17.47
CA ALA A 293 -6.59 19.81 16.21
C ALA A 293 -7.28 21.15 15.87
N ASN A 294 -6.48 22.13 15.45
CA ASN A 294 -6.97 23.39 14.94
C ASN A 294 -6.61 23.50 13.45
N CYS A 295 -7.44 24.18 12.68
CA CYS A 295 -7.21 24.39 11.25
C CYS A 295 -7.23 25.88 10.92
N ILE A 296 -6.20 26.36 10.23
CA ILE A 296 -6.12 27.70 9.66
C ILE A 296 -6.32 27.56 8.15
N TYR A 297 -7.37 28.20 7.63
CA TYR A 297 -7.66 28.18 6.20
C TYR A 297 -7.73 29.59 5.61
N GLY A 298 -7.49 29.71 4.31
CA GLY A 298 -7.51 30.98 3.58
C GLY A 298 -6.84 30.83 2.21
N ASN A 299 -6.94 31.84 1.38
CA ASN A 299 -6.37 31.87 0.03
C ASN A 299 -4.83 31.77 0.06
N THR A 300 -4.24 31.36 -1.03
CA THR A 300 -2.78 31.40 -1.22
C THR A 300 -2.30 32.85 -1.07
N GLY A 301 -1.17 33.02 -0.39
CA GLY A 301 -0.61 34.38 -0.13
C GLY A 301 -1.25 35.16 1.02
N SER A 302 -2.27 34.60 1.72
CA SER A 302 -2.92 35.31 2.86
C SER A 302 -2.12 35.33 4.18
N GLY A 303 -0.89 34.81 4.19
CA GLY A 303 -0.02 34.84 5.37
C GLY A 303 -0.23 33.73 6.38
N LYS A 304 -0.96 32.63 6.03
CA LYS A 304 -1.24 31.50 6.95
C LYS A 304 0.00 30.93 7.62
N THR A 305 1.05 30.67 6.83
CA THR A 305 2.32 30.11 7.29
C THR A 305 2.98 31.04 8.32
N LEU A 306 3.07 32.32 8.01
CA LEU A 306 3.64 33.32 8.93
C LEU A 306 2.83 33.47 10.21
N PHE A 307 1.50 33.46 10.09
CA PHE A 307 0.58 33.50 11.23
C PHE A 307 0.72 32.30 12.15
N ALA A 308 0.75 31.07 11.57
CA ALA A 308 0.94 29.85 12.34
C ALA A 308 2.30 29.81 13.05
N MET A 309 3.36 30.25 12.36
CA MET A 309 4.69 30.34 12.95
C MET A 309 4.76 31.36 14.09
N ALA A 310 4.15 32.52 13.91
CA ALA A 310 4.08 33.52 14.99
C ALA A 310 3.33 32.99 16.21
N MET A 311 2.18 32.33 16.02
CA MET A 311 1.45 31.70 17.13
C MET A 311 2.32 30.65 17.87
N ALA A 312 3.05 29.82 17.13
CA ALA A 312 3.93 28.80 17.68
C ALA A 312 5.03 29.42 18.57
N ILE A 313 5.69 30.48 18.07
CA ILE A 313 6.75 31.18 18.80
C ILE A 313 6.18 31.89 20.04
N HIS A 314 5.01 32.49 19.96
CA HIS A 314 4.35 33.10 21.10
C HIS A 314 3.97 32.10 22.19
N ILE A 315 3.44 30.91 21.81
CA ILE A 315 3.15 29.85 22.77
C ILE A 315 4.42 29.37 23.45
N ALA A 316 5.47 29.06 22.69
CA ALA A 316 6.74 28.61 23.25
C ALA A 316 7.35 29.64 24.22
N SER A 317 7.27 30.93 23.88
CA SER A 317 7.85 32.01 24.68
C SER A 317 6.92 32.52 25.79
N LYS A 318 5.74 31.96 25.97
CA LYS A 318 4.72 32.38 26.95
C LYS A 318 4.36 33.85 26.80
N ARG A 319 4.08 34.29 25.58
CA ARG A 319 3.72 35.70 25.26
C ARG A 319 2.37 35.73 24.54
N ASN A 320 1.56 36.71 24.91
CA ASN A 320 0.28 36.93 24.24
C ASN A 320 0.50 37.25 22.77
N PHE A 321 -0.41 36.75 21.93
CA PHE A 321 -0.40 36.96 20.49
C PHE A 321 -1.67 37.68 20.08
N LEU A 322 -1.54 38.91 19.59
CA LEU A 322 -2.68 39.82 19.39
C LEU A 322 -3.49 39.96 20.70
N ASP A 323 -4.79 39.76 20.64
CA ASP A 323 -5.69 39.80 21.80
C ASP A 323 -5.79 38.44 22.57
N TRP A 324 -5.04 37.42 22.15
CA TRP A 324 -5.10 36.09 22.72
C TRP A 324 -4.03 35.85 23.79
N GLN A 325 -4.47 35.31 24.90
CA GLN A 325 -3.61 35.07 26.05
C GLN A 325 -2.97 33.70 26.01
N VAL A 326 -1.65 33.64 26.07
CA VAL A 326 -0.92 32.40 26.29
C VAL A 326 -0.94 32.04 27.78
N GLN A 327 -1.84 31.14 28.14
CA GLN A 327 -2.01 30.69 29.52
C GLN A 327 -0.92 29.70 29.92
N ASN A 328 -0.60 28.75 29.05
CA ASN A 328 0.42 27.73 29.29
C ASN A 328 1.43 27.72 28.13
N ALA A 329 2.70 27.84 28.47
CA ALA A 329 3.76 27.63 27.49
C ALA A 329 3.99 26.13 27.25
N ALA A 330 4.35 25.78 26.02
CA ALA A 330 4.70 24.43 25.63
C ALA A 330 5.81 24.43 24.57
N PRO A 331 6.67 23.40 24.52
CA PRO A 331 7.56 23.18 23.39
C PRO A 331 6.74 23.00 22.10
N VAL A 332 7.21 23.56 21.00
CA VAL A 332 6.55 23.52 19.71
C VAL A 332 7.47 22.94 18.67
N LEU A 333 6.99 21.96 17.92
CA LEU A 333 7.59 21.48 16.68
C LEU A 333 6.82 22.08 15.50
N TYR A 334 7.51 22.88 14.69
CA TYR A 334 6.99 23.43 13.44
C TYR A 334 7.46 22.57 12.27
N VAL A 335 6.51 21.93 11.57
CA VAL A 335 6.79 21.07 10.42
C VAL A 335 6.38 21.79 9.15
N GLU A 336 7.30 21.93 8.20
CA GLU A 336 7.07 22.60 6.92
C GLU A 336 7.44 21.68 5.75
N GLY A 337 6.47 21.40 4.87
CA GLY A 337 6.62 20.51 3.74
C GLY A 337 6.51 21.17 2.37
N GLU A 338 6.30 22.50 2.30
CA GLU A 338 6.06 23.20 1.03
C GLU A 338 7.15 24.24 0.71
N LEU A 339 7.71 24.89 1.73
CA LEU A 339 8.66 26.00 1.57
C LEU A 339 10.09 25.53 1.85
N PRO A 340 11.09 26.07 1.11
CA PRO A 340 12.50 25.86 1.39
C PRO A 340 12.90 26.29 2.81
N ALA A 341 13.92 25.66 3.38
CA ALA A 341 14.37 25.92 4.75
C ALA A 341 14.88 27.34 4.97
N ASP A 342 15.47 27.96 3.95
CA ASP A 342 15.91 29.36 4.00
C ASP A 342 14.76 30.36 4.09
N ASP A 343 13.66 30.14 3.34
CA ASP A 343 12.44 30.95 3.45
C ASP A 343 11.83 30.86 4.85
N ILE A 344 11.82 29.67 5.43
CA ILE A 344 11.33 29.43 6.80
C ILE A 344 12.23 30.13 7.82
N ARG A 345 13.54 30.07 7.65
CA ARG A 345 14.51 30.75 8.49
C ARG A 345 14.33 32.26 8.43
N ASP A 346 14.10 32.83 7.25
CA ASP A 346 13.94 34.28 7.09
C ASP A 346 12.64 34.79 7.76
N ARG A 347 11.54 34.02 7.60
CA ARG A 347 10.28 34.33 8.30
C ARG A 347 10.42 34.22 9.82
N ARG A 348 11.09 33.20 10.31
CA ARG A 348 11.41 33.05 11.74
C ARG A 348 12.24 34.21 12.23
N ASN A 349 13.28 34.61 11.50
CA ASN A 349 14.15 35.72 11.87
C ASN A 349 13.38 37.06 11.93
N SER A 350 12.46 37.26 11.02
CA SER A 350 11.59 38.44 11.01
C SER A 350 10.72 38.52 12.29
N ILE A 351 10.13 37.40 12.73
CA ILE A 351 9.37 37.34 13.97
C ILE A 351 10.28 37.56 15.18
N PHE A 352 11.46 36.94 15.18
CA PHE A 352 12.42 37.06 16.28
C PHE A 352 12.95 38.48 16.42
N GLN A 353 13.13 39.20 15.30
CA GLN A 353 13.54 40.60 15.34
C GLN A 353 12.51 41.49 16.07
N ASP A 354 11.21 41.26 15.85
CA ASP A 354 10.15 41.96 16.58
C ASP A 354 10.22 41.69 18.10
N PHE A 355 10.55 40.46 18.51
CA PHE A 355 10.77 40.12 19.91
C PHE A 355 12.00 40.82 20.49
N ILE A 356 13.10 40.89 19.73
CA ILE A 356 14.33 41.57 20.14
C ILE A 356 14.08 43.08 20.28
N ASP A 357 13.44 43.70 19.28
CA ASP A 357 13.15 45.13 19.28
C ASP A 357 12.24 45.53 20.46
N LYS A 358 11.36 44.64 20.88
CA LYS A 358 10.49 44.84 22.05
C LYS A 358 11.10 44.33 23.37
N ASN A 359 12.37 43.95 23.35
CA ASN A 359 13.07 43.35 24.51
C ASN A 359 12.33 42.18 25.17
N ILE A 360 11.74 41.30 24.34
CA ILE A 360 10.99 40.13 24.78
C ILE A 360 11.91 38.90 24.74
N PRO A 361 12.10 38.15 25.84
CA PRO A 361 12.93 36.98 25.82
C PRO A 361 12.30 35.84 24.99
N ILE A 362 13.11 35.20 24.15
CA ILE A 362 12.74 34.04 23.30
C ILE A 362 13.27 32.77 23.94
N ARG A 363 12.42 31.73 24.02
CA ARG A 363 12.83 30.41 24.48
C ARG A 363 13.23 29.55 23.29
N HIS A 364 14.44 29.75 22.78
CA HIS A 364 14.96 29.03 21.60
C HIS A 364 14.92 27.51 21.78
N GLU A 365 15.16 27.01 22.98
CA GLU A 365 15.19 25.60 23.35
C GLU A 365 13.80 24.93 23.35
N TRP A 366 12.75 25.71 23.15
CA TRP A 366 11.36 25.21 23.07
C TRP A 366 10.77 25.31 21.66
N ILE A 367 11.55 25.71 20.67
CA ILE A 367 11.09 25.90 19.29
C ILE A 367 11.93 25.05 18.37
N TYR A 368 11.31 24.01 17.81
CA TYR A 368 11.93 23.07 16.90
C TYR A 368 11.34 23.22 15.51
N PHE A 369 12.18 23.11 14.49
CA PHE A 369 11.79 23.14 13.09
C PHE A 369 12.16 21.84 12.42
N LEU A 370 11.28 21.34 11.56
CA LEU A 370 11.53 20.23 10.65
C LEU A 370 11.07 20.68 9.27
N THR A 371 12.00 20.90 8.36
CA THR A 371 11.72 21.26 6.97
C THR A 371 11.93 20.07 6.05
N ILE A 372 11.41 20.15 4.82
CA ILE A 372 11.62 19.11 3.82
C ILE A 372 13.11 18.96 3.49
N ASP A 373 13.87 20.05 3.47
CA ASP A 373 15.30 20.04 3.20
C ASP A 373 16.07 19.30 4.29
N ASP A 374 15.72 19.54 5.57
CA ASP A 374 16.32 18.81 6.70
C ASP A 374 15.97 17.33 6.67
N ALA A 375 14.72 16.98 6.33
CA ALA A 375 14.29 15.60 6.19
C ALA A 375 15.06 14.87 5.10
N GLN A 376 15.24 15.49 3.92
CA GLN A 376 16.02 14.93 2.81
C GLN A 376 17.50 14.73 3.16
N MET A 377 18.13 15.69 3.85
CA MET A 377 19.52 15.55 4.32
C MET A 377 19.70 14.35 5.28
N HIS A 378 18.65 13.94 5.98
CA HIS A 378 18.67 12.78 6.87
C HIS A 378 18.10 11.50 6.22
N GLY A 379 17.91 11.48 4.90
CA GLY A 379 17.51 10.28 4.13
C GLY A 379 16.01 9.98 4.16
N PHE A 380 15.18 10.96 4.48
CA PHE A 380 13.73 10.87 4.34
C PHE A 380 13.33 11.49 3.00
N ASP A 381 12.80 10.68 2.09
CA ASP A 381 12.42 11.14 0.75
C ASP A 381 11.20 12.08 0.75
N ASP A 382 10.39 12.06 1.82
CA ASP A 382 9.18 12.86 1.94
C ASP A 382 8.77 13.06 3.41
N ILE A 383 8.33 14.26 3.76
CA ILE A 383 7.54 14.49 4.97
C ILE A 383 6.11 14.20 4.57
N GLU A 384 5.64 12.95 4.71
CA GLU A 384 4.22 12.66 4.50
C GLU A 384 3.37 13.67 5.28
N PRO A 385 2.44 14.38 4.62
CA PRO A 385 1.58 15.34 5.32
C PRO A 385 0.90 14.61 6.49
N LEU A 386 1.08 15.11 7.69
CA LEU A 386 0.43 14.58 8.91
C LEU A 386 -1.09 14.44 8.76
N ALA A 387 -1.68 15.11 7.77
CA ALA A 387 -3.09 15.03 7.40
C ALA A 387 -3.52 13.68 6.78
N THR A 388 -2.61 12.88 6.20
CA THR A 388 -2.93 11.58 5.61
C THR A 388 -2.84 10.41 6.59
N ARG A 389 -2.16 10.57 7.70
CA ARG A 389 -2.12 9.58 8.80
C ARG A 389 -3.29 9.74 9.77
N ARG A 390 -4.52 9.81 9.28
CA ARG A 390 -5.68 9.57 10.14
C ARG A 390 -5.68 8.11 10.58
N GLY A 391 -5.00 7.80 11.66
CA GLY A 391 -5.07 6.50 12.32
C GLY A 391 -3.83 6.00 13.05
N ASP A 392 -2.62 6.39 12.69
CA ASP A 392 -1.40 5.74 13.21
C ASP A 392 -0.57 6.59 14.20
N ALA A 393 -1.01 7.79 14.53
CA ALA A 393 -0.24 8.74 15.37
C ALA A 393 -0.09 8.35 16.86
N ALA A 394 -0.63 7.22 17.30
CA ALA A 394 -0.52 6.79 18.71
C ALA A 394 0.52 5.67 18.94
N ALA A 395 1.08 5.05 17.92
CA ALA A 395 2.00 3.93 18.04
C ALA A 395 3.49 4.32 18.04
N ASP A 396 3.87 5.46 17.49
CA ASP A 396 5.27 5.85 17.27
C ASP A 396 5.86 6.85 18.27
N GLN A 397 5.17 7.12 19.39
CA GLN A 397 5.73 8.02 20.43
C GLN A 397 6.90 7.44 21.23
N LYS A 398 7.35 6.20 20.96
CA LYS A 398 8.40 5.56 21.77
C LYS A 398 9.83 5.70 21.24
N ASP A 399 10.05 6.11 20.01
CA ASP A 399 11.40 6.06 19.42
C ASP A 399 12.07 7.42 19.13
N TYR A 400 11.45 8.53 19.45
CA TYR A 400 12.11 9.83 19.41
C TYR A 400 12.62 10.24 20.80
N ALA A 401 13.44 9.40 21.40
CA ALA A 401 14.34 9.86 22.45
C ALA A 401 15.45 10.67 21.79
N ILE A 402 15.30 11.97 21.73
CA ILE A 402 16.39 12.90 21.43
C ILE A 402 17.41 12.69 22.54
N ASN A 403 18.50 11.98 22.24
CA ASN A 403 19.65 11.92 23.10
C ASN A 403 20.24 13.33 23.22
N GLY A 404 19.78 14.10 24.16
CA GLY A 404 20.41 15.33 24.59
C GLY A 404 21.72 15.03 25.29
N ARG A 405 22.82 15.39 24.66
CA ARG A 405 24.02 15.84 25.33
C ARG A 405 24.40 17.20 24.78
#